data_b7a368a4b18fa152f7b0ad5b19b06263
#
_entry.id   b7a368a4b18fa152f7b0ad5b19b06263
#
_cell.length_a   1.000
_cell.length_b   1.000
_cell.length_c   1.000
_cell.angle_alpha   90.00
_cell.angle_beta   90.00
_cell.angle_gamma   90.00
#
_symmetry.space_group_name_H-M   'P 1'
#
loop_
_entity.id
_entity.type
_entity.pdbx_description
1 polymer ?
#
loop_
_entity_poly.entity_id
_entity_poly.type
_entity_poly.pdbx_seq_one_letter_code
_entity_poly.pdbx_strand_id
1 'polypeptide(L)'
;MSVAEMFSDFVANLAIGNTETISTRYGELTSALNKQFRDTESKTANTLQVGSFGRKTGINGISDLDMLYIMPKTKWGDYNKAGGQLSLLQDAKEAILKRYPTTKVKVDRLVVTVTYTNFHVEVQPVFEQGDQSYLYPDTKNGGSWKTTKPPAEMTAVADMDVQKNANLRPLCKMA
;
A
#
# COMPACT_ATOMS: atom_id res chain seq x y z
N MET A 1 -22.27 31.81 -9.31
CA MET A 1 -21.31 30.69 -9.22
C MET A 1 -20.91 30.32 -10.63
N SER A 2 -19.63 30.50 -10.98
CA SER A 2 -19.10 30.14 -12.31
C SER A 2 -18.91 28.62 -12.41
N VAL A 3 -18.79 28.06 -13.61
CA VAL A 3 -18.49 26.66 -13.84
C VAL A 3 -17.18 26.25 -13.15
N ALA A 4 -16.18 27.13 -13.12
CA ALA A 4 -14.91 26.91 -12.48
C ALA A 4 -15.04 26.79 -10.93
N GLU A 5 -15.88 27.62 -10.32
CA GLU A 5 -16.18 27.54 -8.88
C GLU A 5 -16.92 26.24 -8.54
N MET A 6 -17.96 25.88 -9.32
CA MET A 6 -18.68 24.61 -9.14
C MET A 6 -17.75 23.40 -9.25
N PHE A 7 -16.82 23.41 -10.20
CA PHE A 7 -15.83 22.36 -10.38
C PHE A 7 -14.86 22.28 -9.20
N SER A 8 -14.37 23.43 -8.72
CA SER A 8 -13.48 23.52 -7.56
C SER A 8 -14.14 22.95 -6.29
N ASP A 9 -15.39 23.35 -6.04
CA ASP A 9 -16.16 22.87 -4.88
C ASP A 9 -16.42 21.36 -4.96
N PHE A 10 -16.75 20.87 -6.16
CA PHE A 10 -16.95 19.43 -6.36
C PHE A 10 -15.67 18.63 -6.05
N VAL A 11 -14.52 19.06 -6.57
CA VAL A 11 -13.23 18.41 -6.30
C VAL A 11 -12.85 18.49 -4.82
N ALA A 12 -13.14 19.60 -4.15
CA ALA A 12 -12.90 19.74 -2.71
C ALA A 12 -13.73 18.74 -1.88
N ASN A 13 -14.98 18.49 -2.27
CA ASN A 13 -15.84 17.50 -1.61
C ASN A 13 -15.37 16.06 -1.83
N LEU A 14 -14.53 15.80 -2.82
CA LEU A 14 -13.90 14.49 -3.03
C LEU A 14 -12.65 14.28 -2.16
N ALA A 15 -12.21 15.27 -1.37
CA ALA A 15 -11.03 15.13 -0.53
C ALA A 15 -11.25 14.07 0.57
N ILE A 16 -10.22 13.25 0.82
CA ILE A 16 -10.26 12.21 1.86
C ILE A 16 -10.30 12.87 3.25
N GLY A 17 -11.39 12.66 3.99
CA GLY A 17 -11.62 13.33 5.28
C GLY A 17 -10.93 12.67 6.49
N ASN A 18 -10.52 11.39 6.38
CA ASN A 18 -10.00 10.59 7.50
C ASN A 18 -8.48 10.29 7.38
N THR A 19 -7.73 11.19 6.78
CA THR A 19 -6.28 11.03 6.50
C THR A 19 -5.45 10.76 7.76
N GLU A 20 -5.79 11.35 8.91
CA GLU A 20 -5.09 11.12 10.17
C GLU A 20 -5.29 9.68 10.67
N THR A 21 -6.52 9.17 10.63
CA THR A 21 -6.81 7.78 10.99
C THR A 21 -6.08 6.81 10.06
N ILE A 22 -6.09 7.06 8.75
CA ILE A 22 -5.38 6.27 7.76
C ILE A 22 -3.88 6.25 8.08
N SER A 23 -3.28 7.43 8.30
CA SER A 23 -1.85 7.56 8.62
C SER A 23 -1.48 6.81 9.90
N THR A 24 -2.31 6.91 10.94
CA THR A 24 -2.12 6.21 12.21
C THR A 24 -2.13 4.68 11.98
N ARG A 25 -3.15 4.13 11.32
CA ARG A 25 -3.26 2.70 11.06
C ARG A 25 -2.13 2.18 10.18
N TYR A 26 -1.76 2.95 9.17
CA TYR A 26 -0.61 2.64 8.32
C TYR A 26 0.70 2.55 9.13
N GLY A 27 0.94 3.53 10.01
CA GLY A 27 2.11 3.52 10.89
C GLY A 27 2.10 2.36 11.90
N GLU A 28 0.93 1.96 12.41
CA GLU A 28 0.78 0.80 13.28
C GLU A 28 1.14 -0.51 12.58
N LEU A 29 0.68 -0.71 11.33
CA LEU A 29 1.03 -1.88 10.53
C LEU A 29 2.52 -1.90 10.19
N THR A 30 3.07 -0.74 9.80
CA THR A 30 4.51 -0.59 9.53
C THR A 30 5.35 -0.99 10.75
N SER A 31 4.97 -0.52 11.94
CA SER A 31 5.68 -0.84 13.19
C SER A 31 5.60 -2.34 13.54
N ALA A 32 4.43 -2.97 13.36
CA ALA A 32 4.27 -4.39 13.61
C ALA A 32 5.18 -5.25 12.71
N LEU A 33 5.23 -4.93 11.42
CA LEU A 33 6.07 -5.62 10.44
C LEU A 33 7.56 -5.36 10.68
N ASN A 34 7.94 -4.11 10.98
CA ASN A 34 9.30 -3.76 11.34
C ASN A 34 9.76 -4.49 12.60
N LYS A 35 8.89 -4.64 13.61
CA LYS A 35 9.22 -5.40 14.81
C LYS A 35 9.49 -6.87 14.51
N GLN A 36 8.68 -7.48 13.68
CA GLN A 36 8.80 -8.90 13.31
C GLN A 36 10.04 -9.18 12.44
N PHE A 37 10.28 -8.36 11.42
CA PHE A 37 11.28 -8.68 10.39
C PHE A 37 12.62 -7.95 10.56
N ARG A 38 12.67 -6.90 11.39
CA ARG A 38 13.86 -6.03 11.55
C ARG A 38 14.22 -5.70 13.00
N ASP A 39 13.44 -6.17 13.96
CA ASP A 39 13.57 -5.85 15.40
C ASP A 39 13.60 -4.33 15.68
N THR A 40 12.86 -3.54 14.90
CA THR A 40 12.68 -2.10 15.09
C THR A 40 11.19 -1.76 15.15
N GLU A 41 10.83 -0.60 15.71
CA GLU A 41 9.43 -0.16 15.81
C GLU A 41 9.14 1.14 15.03
N SER A 42 9.92 1.43 13.99
CA SER A 42 9.65 2.58 13.12
C SER A 42 8.27 2.46 12.49
N LYS A 43 7.51 3.56 12.52
CA LYS A 43 6.18 3.68 11.91
C LYS A 43 6.21 4.15 10.45
N THR A 44 7.39 4.51 9.93
CA THR A 44 7.54 5.14 8.61
C THR A 44 8.59 4.47 7.73
N ALA A 45 9.58 3.79 8.31
CA ALA A 45 10.64 3.14 7.53
C ALA A 45 10.19 1.82 6.89
N ASN A 46 10.78 1.48 5.75
CA ASN A 46 10.60 0.22 5.04
C ASN A 46 9.17 -0.01 4.51
N THR A 47 8.49 1.06 4.17
CA THR A 47 7.13 1.01 3.65
C THR A 47 6.93 2.07 2.56
N LEU A 48 6.01 1.79 1.63
CA LEU A 48 5.62 2.69 0.56
C LEU A 48 4.11 2.62 0.37
N GLN A 49 3.43 3.77 0.46
CA GLN A 49 2.04 3.90 0.06
C GLN A 49 1.96 3.91 -1.46
N VAL A 50 1.12 3.05 -2.02
CA VAL A 50 0.95 2.90 -3.46
C VAL A 50 -0.54 3.03 -3.84
N GLY A 51 -0.93 2.56 -5.00
CA GLY A 51 -2.31 2.63 -5.47
C GLY A 51 -2.83 4.06 -5.62
N SER A 52 -4.13 4.24 -5.49
CA SER A 52 -4.78 5.56 -5.64
C SER A 52 -4.36 6.55 -4.55
N PHE A 53 -4.14 6.05 -3.31
CA PHE A 53 -3.69 6.90 -2.22
C PHE A 53 -2.26 7.41 -2.45
N GLY A 54 -1.33 6.53 -2.82
CA GLY A 54 0.05 6.89 -3.14
C GLY A 54 0.16 7.86 -4.32
N ARG A 55 -0.67 7.70 -5.35
CA ARG A 55 -0.74 8.62 -6.51
C ARG A 55 -1.48 9.92 -6.23
N LYS A 56 -2.11 10.07 -5.05
CA LYS A 56 -2.96 11.21 -4.67
C LYS A 56 -4.20 11.37 -5.57
N THR A 57 -4.71 10.26 -6.08
CA THR A 57 -5.95 10.17 -6.88
C THR A 57 -7.12 9.56 -6.13
N GLY A 58 -6.92 9.15 -4.87
CA GLY A 58 -7.97 8.64 -3.99
C GLY A 58 -9.01 9.71 -3.63
N ILE A 59 -10.25 9.26 -3.40
CA ILE A 59 -11.38 10.13 -3.06
C ILE A 59 -11.93 9.81 -1.67
N ASN A 60 -12.80 10.69 -1.16
CA ASN A 60 -13.54 10.43 0.07
C ASN A 60 -14.34 9.14 -0.03
N GLY A 61 -14.34 8.35 1.05
CA GLY A 61 -14.93 7.01 1.05
C GLY A 61 -14.02 5.93 0.44
N ILE A 62 -12.72 6.23 0.24
CA ILE A 62 -11.74 5.20 -0.19
C ILE A 62 -11.82 4.00 0.76
N SER A 63 -12.06 2.82 0.18
CA SER A 63 -12.18 1.56 0.92
C SER A 63 -10.87 0.79 0.96
N ASP A 64 -10.00 0.99 -0.03
CA ASP A 64 -8.82 0.17 -0.29
C ASP A 64 -7.56 1.02 -0.24
N LEU A 65 -6.64 0.67 0.65
CA LEU A 65 -5.34 1.34 0.81
C LEU A 65 -4.23 0.34 0.52
N ASP A 66 -3.47 0.61 -0.51
CA ASP A 66 -2.36 -0.26 -0.92
C ASP A 66 -1.06 0.12 -0.21
N MET A 67 -0.41 -0.86 0.39
CA MET A 67 0.82 -0.73 1.13
C MET A 67 1.86 -1.75 0.70
N LEU A 68 3.01 -1.31 0.21
CA LEU A 68 4.18 -2.19 0.13
C LEU A 68 4.92 -2.16 1.47
N TYR A 69 5.29 -3.34 1.96
CA TYR A 69 6.27 -3.48 3.03
C TYR A 69 7.56 -4.06 2.45
N ILE A 70 8.65 -3.31 2.55
CA ILE A 70 9.95 -3.69 1.96
C ILE A 70 10.67 -4.63 2.92
N MET A 71 10.74 -5.90 2.55
CA MET A 71 11.41 -6.95 3.32
C MET A 71 12.92 -6.75 3.41
N PRO A 72 13.56 -7.15 4.51
CA PRO A 72 15.03 -7.20 4.57
C PRO A 72 15.58 -8.13 3.47
N LYS A 73 16.60 -7.71 2.74
CA LYS A 73 17.23 -8.54 1.69
C LYS A 73 17.79 -9.85 2.25
N THR A 74 18.24 -9.85 3.50
CA THR A 74 18.71 -11.04 4.22
C THR A 74 17.67 -12.14 4.36
N LYS A 75 16.38 -11.80 4.30
CA LYS A 75 15.25 -12.73 4.38
C LYS A 75 14.88 -13.37 3.04
N TRP A 76 15.49 -12.96 1.94
CA TRP A 76 15.19 -13.52 0.62
C TRP A 76 15.30 -15.04 0.56
N GLY A 77 16.39 -15.62 1.11
CA GLY A 77 16.61 -17.06 1.12
C GLY A 77 15.56 -17.85 1.91
N ASP A 78 14.95 -17.23 2.94
CA ASP A 78 13.92 -17.88 3.75
C ASP A 78 12.64 -18.13 2.94
N TYR A 79 12.35 -17.26 1.95
CA TYR A 79 11.09 -17.26 1.19
C TYR A 79 11.26 -17.63 -0.29
N ASN A 80 12.47 -17.59 -0.86
CA ASN A 80 12.72 -17.97 -2.25
C ASN A 80 12.85 -19.49 -2.41
N LYS A 81 11.78 -20.21 -2.07
CA LYS A 81 11.66 -21.68 -2.14
C LYS A 81 10.21 -22.08 -2.39
N ALA A 82 9.96 -23.35 -2.65
CA ALA A 82 8.61 -23.87 -2.83
C ALA A 82 7.71 -23.52 -1.63
N GLY A 83 6.56 -22.92 -1.90
CA GLY A 83 5.60 -22.45 -0.87
C GLY A 83 6.04 -21.20 -0.10
N GLY A 84 7.22 -20.64 -0.37
CA GLY A 84 7.74 -19.49 0.37
C GLY A 84 6.90 -18.22 0.20
N GLN A 85 6.20 -18.06 -0.93
CA GLN A 85 5.29 -16.93 -1.16
C GLN A 85 4.11 -16.94 -0.17
N LEU A 86 3.52 -18.10 0.04
CA LEU A 86 2.44 -18.26 1.03
C LEU A 86 2.97 -18.09 2.46
N SER A 87 4.13 -18.66 2.78
CA SER A 87 4.78 -18.49 4.08
C SER A 87 5.03 -17.03 4.39
N LEU A 88 5.52 -16.24 3.41
CA LEU A 88 5.75 -14.80 3.59
C LEU A 88 4.46 -14.04 3.96
N LEU A 89 3.36 -14.33 3.26
CA LEU A 89 2.07 -13.70 3.57
C LEU A 89 1.53 -14.15 4.93
N GLN A 90 1.74 -15.40 5.33
CA GLN A 90 1.34 -15.91 6.64
C GLN A 90 2.15 -15.25 7.76
N ASP A 91 3.47 -15.16 7.62
CA ASP A 91 4.35 -14.50 8.60
C ASP A 91 4.00 -13.00 8.75
N ALA A 92 3.69 -12.32 7.65
CA ALA A 92 3.22 -10.94 7.70
C ALA A 92 1.87 -10.80 8.42
N LYS A 93 0.93 -11.71 8.18
CA LYS A 93 -0.34 -11.79 8.92
C LYS A 93 -0.11 -12.01 10.40
N GLU A 94 0.74 -12.96 10.77
CA GLU A 94 1.06 -13.27 12.17
C GLU A 94 1.73 -12.09 12.87
N ALA A 95 2.64 -11.39 12.21
CA ALA A 95 3.25 -10.17 12.73
C ALA A 95 2.21 -9.11 13.11
N ILE A 96 1.21 -8.91 12.26
CA ILE A 96 0.11 -7.97 12.50
C ILE A 96 -0.76 -8.45 13.66
N LEU A 97 -1.17 -9.72 13.67
CA LEU A 97 -2.02 -10.28 14.72
C LEU A 97 -1.33 -10.36 16.08
N LYS A 98 -0.03 -10.59 16.14
CA LYS A 98 0.75 -10.57 17.38
C LYS A 98 0.66 -9.22 18.08
N ARG A 99 0.62 -8.12 17.32
CA ARG A 99 0.51 -6.76 17.87
C ARG A 99 -0.94 -6.32 18.05
N TYR A 100 -1.85 -6.76 17.17
CA TYR A 100 -3.26 -6.37 17.14
C TYR A 100 -4.17 -7.60 17.04
N PRO A 101 -4.29 -8.40 18.13
CA PRO A 101 -4.91 -9.73 18.08
C PRO A 101 -6.41 -9.72 17.76
N THR A 102 -7.10 -8.59 17.96
CA THR A 102 -8.53 -8.44 17.66
C THR A 102 -8.82 -7.89 16.26
N THR A 103 -7.79 -7.55 15.50
CA THR A 103 -7.95 -7.02 14.14
C THR A 103 -8.28 -8.15 13.16
N LYS A 104 -9.21 -7.91 12.26
CA LYS A 104 -9.56 -8.88 11.21
C LYS A 104 -8.49 -8.87 10.12
N VAL A 105 -7.71 -9.95 10.03
CA VAL A 105 -6.62 -10.11 9.07
C VAL A 105 -6.79 -11.38 8.26
N LYS A 106 -6.72 -11.27 6.94
CA LYS A 106 -6.86 -12.37 5.97
C LYS A 106 -5.66 -12.39 5.03
N VAL A 107 -5.13 -13.56 4.73
CA VAL A 107 -4.22 -13.77 3.59
C VAL A 107 -5.06 -13.93 2.33
N ASP A 108 -4.74 -13.17 1.31
CA ASP A 108 -5.26 -13.35 -0.04
C ASP A 108 -4.11 -13.76 -0.97
N ARG A 109 -4.40 -13.92 -2.27
CA ARG A 109 -3.43 -14.41 -3.27
C ARG A 109 -2.12 -13.63 -3.29
N LEU A 110 -2.17 -12.29 -3.21
CA LEU A 110 -1.03 -11.38 -3.41
C LEU A 110 -0.69 -10.56 -2.18
N VAL A 111 -1.61 -10.45 -1.23
CA VAL A 111 -1.57 -9.47 -0.14
C VAL A 111 -2.09 -10.05 1.17
N VAL A 112 -1.85 -9.33 2.24
CA VAL A 112 -2.51 -9.51 3.53
C VAL A 112 -3.51 -8.37 3.70
N THR A 113 -4.80 -8.68 3.73
CA THR A 113 -5.88 -7.70 3.90
C THR A 113 -6.16 -7.50 5.39
N VAL A 114 -6.03 -6.26 5.86
CA VAL A 114 -6.33 -5.84 7.23
C VAL A 114 -7.59 -4.98 7.21
N THR A 115 -8.67 -5.46 7.80
CA THR A 115 -9.98 -4.82 7.74
C THR A 115 -10.23 -3.96 8.97
N TYR A 116 -10.49 -2.69 8.77
CA TYR A 116 -10.99 -1.72 9.75
C TYR A 116 -12.47 -1.40 9.49
N THR A 117 -13.08 -0.57 10.31
CA THR A 117 -14.53 -0.26 10.23
C THR A 117 -14.91 0.40 8.89
N ASN A 118 -14.10 1.33 8.40
CA ASN A 118 -14.45 2.16 7.25
C ASN A 118 -13.56 1.93 6.03
N PHE A 119 -12.49 1.14 6.14
CA PHE A 119 -11.56 0.83 5.07
C PHE A 119 -10.77 -0.44 5.38
N HIS A 120 -10.07 -0.96 4.40
CA HIS A 120 -9.06 -1.99 4.61
C HIS A 120 -7.71 -1.57 4.02
N VAL A 121 -6.66 -2.20 4.53
CA VAL A 121 -5.30 -2.01 4.03
C VAL A 121 -4.83 -3.33 3.42
N GLU A 122 -4.43 -3.28 2.17
CA GLU A 122 -3.79 -4.39 1.48
C GLU A 122 -2.27 -4.27 1.63
N VAL A 123 -1.72 -5.08 2.52
CA VAL A 123 -0.29 -5.14 2.79
C VAL A 123 0.37 -6.15 1.87
N GLN A 124 1.24 -5.68 0.99
CA GLN A 124 2.03 -6.52 0.09
C GLN A 124 3.49 -6.52 0.55
N PRO A 125 3.99 -7.61 1.18
CA PRO A 125 5.40 -7.73 1.48
C PRO A 125 6.19 -7.96 0.19
N VAL A 126 7.26 -7.19 -0.02
CA VAL A 126 8.02 -7.17 -1.28
C VAL A 126 9.53 -7.17 -1.03
N PHE A 127 10.29 -7.65 -2.01
CA PHE A 127 11.75 -7.52 -2.03
C PHE A 127 12.19 -6.51 -3.07
N GLU A 128 12.88 -5.47 -2.62
CA GLU A 128 13.40 -4.42 -3.49
C GLU A 128 14.52 -4.94 -4.38
N GLN A 129 14.46 -4.57 -5.67
CA GLN A 129 15.50 -4.80 -6.67
C GLN A 129 16.32 -3.52 -6.91
N GLY A 130 17.50 -3.65 -7.49
CA GLY A 130 18.41 -2.51 -7.68
C GLY A 130 17.92 -1.42 -8.65
N ASP A 131 16.86 -1.68 -9.42
CA ASP A 131 16.28 -0.77 -10.40
C ASP A 131 14.96 -0.11 -9.94
N GLN A 132 14.75 -0.04 -8.64
CA GLN A 132 13.52 0.46 -8.00
C GLN A 132 12.26 -0.36 -8.34
N SER A 133 12.44 -1.57 -8.85
CA SER A 133 11.35 -2.55 -8.93
C SER A 133 11.28 -3.39 -7.66
N TYR A 134 10.16 -4.04 -7.48
CA TYR A 134 9.88 -4.86 -6.31
C TYR A 134 9.35 -6.21 -6.75
N LEU A 135 9.88 -7.29 -6.18
CA LEU A 135 9.33 -8.63 -6.30
C LEU A 135 8.25 -8.83 -5.25
N TYR A 136 7.06 -9.20 -5.68
CA TYR A 136 5.94 -9.52 -4.79
C TYR A 136 5.49 -10.97 -4.95
N PRO A 137 4.92 -11.58 -3.88
CA PRO A 137 4.47 -12.96 -3.92
C PRO A 137 3.17 -13.10 -4.71
N ASP A 138 3.06 -14.17 -5.51
CA ASP A 138 1.79 -14.68 -6.04
C ASP A 138 1.65 -16.15 -5.63
N THR A 139 0.66 -16.47 -4.81
CA THR A 139 0.48 -17.83 -4.25
C THR A 139 -0.23 -18.78 -5.21
N LYS A 140 -0.65 -18.32 -6.39
CA LYS A 140 -1.34 -19.16 -7.39
C LYS A 140 -0.40 -20.23 -7.94
N ASN A 141 -0.94 -21.41 -8.23
CA ASN A 141 -0.24 -22.52 -8.90
C ASN A 141 1.08 -22.95 -8.18
N GLY A 142 1.09 -22.97 -6.84
CA GLY A 142 2.26 -23.38 -6.06
C GLY A 142 3.24 -22.25 -5.73
N GLY A 143 2.98 -21.06 -6.19
CA GLY A 143 3.75 -19.85 -5.87
C GLY A 143 4.70 -19.39 -6.97
N SER A 144 4.78 -18.08 -7.14
CA SER A 144 5.72 -17.41 -8.04
C SER A 144 6.04 -16.01 -7.55
N TRP A 145 7.11 -15.42 -8.08
CA TRP A 145 7.45 -14.02 -7.85
C TRP A 145 7.10 -13.20 -9.09
N LYS A 146 6.47 -12.05 -8.86
CA LYS A 146 6.14 -11.09 -9.91
C LYS A 146 6.78 -9.75 -9.62
N THR A 147 6.92 -8.92 -10.64
CA THR A 147 7.58 -7.61 -10.53
C THR A 147 6.58 -6.48 -10.68
N THR A 148 6.76 -5.42 -9.88
CA THR A 148 6.03 -4.15 -9.97
C THR A 148 7.00 -2.97 -9.82
N LYS A 149 6.64 -1.80 -10.37
CA LYS A 149 7.43 -0.54 -10.28
C LYS A 149 6.56 0.65 -9.85
N PRO A 150 5.97 0.65 -8.65
CA PRO A 150 5.08 1.72 -8.23
C PRO A 150 5.73 3.12 -8.20
N PRO A 151 7.02 3.31 -7.87
CA PRO A 151 7.64 4.63 -7.97
C PRO A 151 7.59 5.21 -9.37
N ALA A 152 7.78 4.39 -10.42
CA ALA A 152 7.70 4.85 -11.81
C ALA A 152 6.27 5.29 -12.18
N GLU A 153 5.24 4.56 -11.74
CA GLU A 153 3.83 4.94 -11.91
C GLU A 153 3.51 6.26 -11.20
N MET A 154 3.95 6.40 -9.94
CA MET A 154 3.74 7.61 -9.14
C MET A 154 4.42 8.83 -9.78
N THR A 155 5.64 8.67 -10.28
CA THR A 155 6.39 9.71 -10.99
C THR A 155 5.68 10.09 -12.30
N ALA A 156 5.28 9.10 -13.10
CA ALA A 156 4.58 9.36 -14.36
C ALA A 156 3.28 10.15 -14.15
N VAL A 157 2.49 9.83 -13.12
CA VAL A 157 1.28 10.58 -12.75
C VAL A 157 1.63 12.00 -12.31
N ALA A 158 2.69 12.17 -11.49
CA ALA A 158 3.11 13.47 -11.01
C ALA A 158 3.60 14.37 -12.15
N ASP A 159 4.43 13.86 -13.05
CA ASP A 159 4.97 14.60 -14.21
C ASP A 159 3.86 14.99 -15.17
N MET A 160 2.92 14.09 -15.46
CA MET A 160 1.78 14.38 -16.30
C MET A 160 0.86 15.43 -15.66
N ASP A 161 0.66 15.38 -14.33
CA ASP A 161 -0.16 16.37 -13.63
C ASP A 161 0.46 17.77 -13.75
N VAL A 162 1.78 17.91 -13.62
CA VAL A 162 2.52 19.16 -13.86
C VAL A 162 2.33 19.64 -15.31
N GLN A 163 2.50 18.75 -16.29
CA GLN A 163 2.31 19.09 -17.72
C GLN A 163 0.87 19.53 -18.06
N LYS A 164 -0.11 19.08 -17.30
CA LYS A 164 -1.53 19.41 -17.44
C LYS A 164 -1.99 20.52 -16.48
N ASN A 165 -1.08 21.35 -15.99
CA ASN A 165 -1.37 22.46 -15.08
C ASN A 165 -2.13 22.02 -13.80
N ALA A 166 -1.75 20.89 -13.22
CA ALA A 166 -2.36 20.25 -12.05
C ALA A 166 -3.84 19.84 -12.22
N ASN A 167 -4.26 19.58 -13.46
CA ASN A 167 -5.64 19.14 -13.75
C ASN A 167 -5.80 17.62 -13.85
N LEU A 168 -4.72 16.85 -13.96
CA LEU A 168 -4.83 15.39 -14.13
C LEU A 168 -5.39 14.72 -12.87
N ARG A 169 -4.83 14.99 -11.69
CA ARG A 169 -5.31 14.38 -10.44
C ARG A 169 -6.76 14.73 -10.11
N PRO A 170 -7.23 15.98 -10.26
CA PRO A 170 -8.66 16.29 -10.16
C PRO A 170 -9.51 15.47 -11.11
N LEU A 171 -9.13 15.32 -12.38
CA LEU A 171 -9.85 14.48 -13.35
C LEU A 171 -9.90 13.00 -12.94
N CYS A 172 -8.78 12.44 -12.47
CA CYS A 172 -8.74 11.07 -11.99
C CYS A 172 -9.65 10.82 -10.77
N LYS A 173 -9.91 11.84 -9.96
CA LYS A 173 -10.83 11.75 -8.81
C LYS A 173 -12.31 11.76 -9.21
N MET A 174 -12.62 12.19 -10.43
CA MET A 174 -13.99 12.27 -10.93
C MET A 174 -14.38 11.09 -11.83
N ALA A 175 -13.41 10.31 -12.28
CA ALA A 175 -13.63 9.12 -13.12
C ALA A 175 -14.03 7.90 -12.29
#